data_1031f38933504fa68802b277d9c0f353
#
_entry.id   1031f38933504fa68802b277d9c0f353
#
_cell.length_a   1.000
_cell.length_b   1.000
_cell.length_c   1.000
_cell.angle_alpha   90.00
_cell.angle_beta   90.00
_cell.angle_gamma   90.00
#
_symmetry.space_group_name_H-M   'P 1'
#
loop_
_entity.id
_entity.type
_entity.pdbx_description
1 polymer ?
#
loop_
_entity_poly.entity_id
_entity_poly.type
_entity_poly.pdbx_seq_one_letter_code
_entity_poly.pdbx_strand_id
1 'polypeptide(L)'
;MKKNISTSLFQKEQVLASIKQSFVKLDPRMMIKNPIMFTVEVVTLLMLPITFYSLVDPTQGSFGYNMTLFIILFVTLLFANFAEAIAEARGKAQADSLRKTREETPAKRLSGDKIKVVPSSELKKGDIFLCEAGDVIPADGEIIEGLASIDESAITGESAPVIREAGGDKSSVTGGTKVLSDVIKVLVTSRPGESFLDKMIALVEGASRKKTPNEIALTILLAGFTLVFVIVCVTLKPFADYSGATIAVGSLIALFVCLIPTTIGGLLSAIGIAGMDRALRANV
;
A
#
# COMPACT_ATOMS: atom_id res chain seq x y z
N MET A 1 24.82 -16.38 -14.15
CA MET A 1 24.84 -16.39 -12.67
C MET A 1 23.62 -15.58 -12.19
N LYS A 2 22.53 -16.25 -11.80
CA LYS A 2 21.36 -15.57 -11.19
C LYS A 2 21.77 -15.08 -9.80
N LYS A 3 21.93 -13.78 -9.65
CA LYS A 3 22.07 -13.15 -8.34
C LYS A 3 20.75 -13.37 -7.61
N ASN A 4 20.71 -14.33 -6.69
CA ASN A 4 19.62 -14.44 -5.72
C ASN A 4 19.59 -13.14 -4.92
N ILE A 5 18.74 -12.21 -5.34
CA ILE A 5 18.35 -11.09 -4.51
C ILE A 5 17.44 -11.71 -3.45
N SER A 6 18.05 -12.14 -2.35
CA SER A 6 17.32 -12.38 -1.12
C SER A 6 16.71 -11.03 -0.74
N THR A 7 15.50 -10.79 -1.17
CA THR A 7 14.71 -9.65 -0.68
C THR A 7 14.50 -9.89 0.80
N SER A 8 15.40 -9.34 1.61
CA SER A 8 15.25 -9.24 3.05
C SER A 8 13.85 -8.67 3.30
N LEU A 9 13.04 -9.40 4.07
CA LEU A 9 11.66 -9.02 4.42
C LEU A 9 11.57 -7.60 5.01
N PHE A 10 12.69 -7.05 5.47
CA PHE A 10 12.82 -5.72 6.03
C PHE A 10 14.05 -5.03 5.43
N GLN A 11 13.85 -4.22 4.41
CA GLN A 11 14.90 -3.30 3.97
C GLN A 11 15.01 -2.17 5.01
N LYS A 12 16.23 -1.88 5.46
CA LYS A 12 16.51 -0.89 6.52
C LYS A 12 15.86 0.48 6.23
N GLU A 13 15.90 0.91 4.99
CA GLU A 13 15.31 2.18 4.55
C GLU A 13 13.77 2.19 4.66
N GLN A 14 13.12 1.08 4.30
CA GLN A 14 11.66 0.94 4.42
C GLN A 14 11.21 0.91 5.89
N VAL A 15 11.97 0.23 6.74
CA VAL A 15 11.69 0.19 8.18
C VAL A 15 11.81 1.59 8.79
N LEU A 16 12.87 2.33 8.45
CA LEU A 16 13.09 3.68 8.98
C LEU A 16 12.00 4.66 8.50
N ALA A 17 11.64 4.58 7.23
CA ALA A 17 10.53 5.35 6.67
C ALA A 17 9.19 5.02 7.36
N SER A 18 8.91 3.73 7.60
CA SER A 18 7.69 3.28 8.28
C SER A 18 7.63 3.70 9.74
N ILE A 19 8.77 3.74 10.44
CA ILE A 19 8.84 4.30 11.81
C ILE A 19 8.47 5.79 11.78
N LYS A 20 9.05 6.58 10.87
CA LYS A 20 8.68 7.99 10.73
C LYS A 20 7.20 8.15 10.41
N GLN A 21 6.68 7.32 9.51
CA GLN A 21 5.29 7.37 9.08
C GLN A 21 4.32 6.96 10.21
N SER A 22 4.73 6.10 11.15
CA SER A 22 3.89 5.73 12.29
C SER A 22 3.57 6.91 13.21
N PHE A 23 4.48 7.88 13.33
CA PHE A 23 4.24 9.13 14.06
C PHE A 23 3.35 10.10 13.27
N VAL A 24 3.53 10.19 11.94
CA VAL A 24 2.69 11.04 11.08
C VAL A 24 1.24 10.55 11.09
N LYS A 25 1.03 9.23 11.16
CA LYS A 25 -0.30 8.61 11.23
C LYS A 25 -1.02 8.83 12.56
N LEU A 26 -0.37 9.40 13.57
CA LEU A 26 -1.05 9.88 14.79
C LEU A 26 -1.86 11.17 14.55
N ASP A 27 -1.94 11.70 13.33
CA ASP A 27 -2.87 12.77 13.02
C ASP A 27 -4.32 12.24 13.13
N PRO A 28 -5.16 12.82 14.02
CA PRO A 28 -6.55 12.38 14.22
C PRO A 28 -7.38 12.34 12.94
N ARG A 29 -7.06 13.21 11.96
CA ARG A 29 -7.72 13.24 10.64
C ARG A 29 -7.45 11.97 9.82
N MET A 30 -6.32 11.34 10.04
CA MET A 30 -5.98 10.08 9.41
C MET A 30 -6.57 8.90 10.18
N MET A 31 -6.48 8.95 11.52
CA MET A 31 -6.96 7.89 12.42
C MET A 31 -8.48 7.69 12.39
N ILE A 32 -9.27 8.74 12.14
CA ILE A 32 -10.76 8.66 12.07
C ILE A 32 -11.25 7.66 11.00
N LYS A 33 -10.42 7.32 10.03
CA LYS A 33 -10.72 6.28 9.01
C LYS A 33 -10.76 4.87 9.60
N ASN A 34 -10.14 4.68 10.77
CA ASN A 34 -10.18 3.46 11.56
C ASN A 34 -10.79 3.77 12.94
N PRO A 35 -12.12 3.62 13.11
CA PRO A 35 -12.81 4.08 14.32
C PRO A 35 -12.30 3.41 15.60
N ILE A 36 -11.80 2.17 15.51
CA ILE A 36 -11.27 1.44 16.65
C ILE A 36 -9.96 2.09 17.13
N MET A 37 -9.02 2.28 16.21
CA MET A 37 -7.72 2.87 16.54
C MET A 37 -7.88 4.35 16.93
N PHE A 38 -8.82 5.08 16.32
CA PHE A 38 -9.17 6.45 16.72
C PHE A 38 -9.66 6.50 18.16
N THR A 39 -10.52 5.56 18.57
CA THR A 39 -11.00 5.50 19.96
C THR A 39 -9.85 5.23 20.93
N VAL A 40 -8.91 4.32 20.57
CA VAL A 40 -7.72 4.06 21.40
C VAL A 40 -6.83 5.31 21.49
N GLU A 41 -6.67 6.06 20.40
CA GLU A 41 -5.92 7.32 20.40
C GLU A 41 -6.56 8.36 21.35
N VAL A 42 -7.86 8.58 21.24
CA VAL A 42 -8.59 9.51 22.13
C VAL A 42 -8.39 9.11 23.58
N VAL A 43 -8.56 7.83 23.90
CA VAL A 43 -8.38 7.33 25.27
C VAL A 43 -6.94 7.46 25.74
N THR A 44 -5.95 7.24 24.89
CA THR A 44 -4.54 7.47 25.19
C THR A 44 -4.25 8.94 25.50
N LEU A 45 -4.82 9.87 24.73
CA LEU A 45 -4.71 11.30 24.97
C LEU A 45 -5.36 11.69 26.30
N LEU A 46 -6.51 11.11 26.65
CA LEU A 46 -7.19 11.34 27.94
C LEU A 46 -6.37 10.82 29.13
N MET A 47 -5.55 9.78 28.94
CA MET A 47 -4.67 9.29 30.00
C MET A 47 -3.62 10.30 30.45
N LEU A 48 -3.18 11.23 29.59
CA LEU A 48 -2.19 12.25 29.97
C LEU A 48 -2.68 13.13 31.12
N PRO A 49 -3.80 13.89 31.00
CA PRO A 49 -4.29 14.71 32.11
C PRO A 49 -4.64 13.87 33.34
N ILE A 50 -5.18 12.65 33.17
CA ILE A 50 -5.50 11.75 34.28
C ILE A 50 -4.24 11.36 35.04
N THR A 51 -3.16 11.07 34.34
CA THR A 51 -1.85 10.71 34.94
C THR A 51 -1.31 11.86 35.80
N PHE A 52 -1.36 13.09 35.29
CA PHE A 52 -0.91 14.25 36.09
C PHE A 52 -1.88 14.59 37.22
N TYR A 53 -3.18 14.44 37.01
CA TYR A 53 -4.19 14.67 38.04
C TYR A 53 -4.06 13.69 39.24
N SER A 54 -3.59 12.46 38.98
CA SER A 54 -3.34 11.47 40.04
C SER A 54 -2.25 11.89 41.05
N LEU A 55 -1.44 12.91 40.74
CA LEU A 55 -0.50 13.51 41.72
C LEU A 55 -1.23 14.35 42.79
N VAL A 56 -2.41 14.87 42.44
CA VAL A 56 -3.22 15.72 43.31
C VAL A 56 -4.31 14.90 44.02
N ASP A 57 -4.92 13.94 43.30
CA ASP A 57 -5.98 13.09 43.79
C ASP A 57 -5.58 11.60 43.74
N PRO A 58 -5.18 11.00 44.88
CA PRO A 58 -4.78 9.59 44.94
C PRO A 58 -5.91 8.60 44.61
N THR A 59 -7.18 9.03 44.63
CA THR A 59 -8.32 8.16 44.26
C THR A 59 -8.29 7.74 42.80
N GLN A 60 -7.57 8.48 41.96
CA GLN A 60 -7.41 8.18 40.54
C GLN A 60 -6.30 7.14 40.25
N GLY A 61 -5.75 6.51 41.29
CA GLY A 61 -4.67 5.56 41.20
C GLY A 61 -3.29 6.20 41.31
N SER A 62 -2.23 5.38 41.35
CA SER A 62 -0.89 5.91 41.45
C SER A 62 -0.40 6.49 40.12
N PHE A 63 0.44 7.53 40.19
CA PHE A 63 1.09 8.12 39.02
C PHE A 63 1.83 7.07 38.17
N GLY A 64 2.59 6.17 38.84
CA GLY A 64 3.33 5.11 38.15
C GLY A 64 2.43 4.15 37.38
N TYR A 65 1.27 3.77 37.92
CA TYR A 65 0.29 2.93 37.25
C TYR A 65 -0.27 3.63 36.00
N ASN A 66 -0.74 4.86 36.15
CA ASN A 66 -1.34 5.62 35.05
C ASN A 66 -0.30 5.93 33.94
N MET A 67 0.94 6.25 34.32
CA MET A 67 2.02 6.49 33.37
C MET A 67 2.37 5.19 32.59
N THR A 68 2.45 4.07 33.28
CA THR A 68 2.71 2.77 32.63
C THR A 68 1.61 2.44 31.65
N LEU A 69 0.34 2.65 32.02
CA LEU A 69 -0.79 2.43 31.14
C LEU A 69 -0.75 3.34 29.91
N PHE A 70 -0.44 4.63 30.09
CA PHE A 70 -0.25 5.57 28.98
C PHE A 70 0.85 5.11 28.03
N ILE A 71 1.99 4.67 28.54
CA ILE A 71 3.12 4.19 27.72
C ILE A 71 2.70 2.95 26.91
N ILE A 72 2.02 1.99 27.54
CA ILE A 72 1.55 0.77 26.87
C ILE A 72 0.59 1.13 25.73
N LEU A 73 -0.38 2.00 25.97
CA LEU A 73 -1.34 2.45 24.97
C LEU A 73 -0.66 3.18 23.81
N PHE A 74 0.26 4.08 24.13
CA PHE A 74 1.01 4.84 23.14
C PHE A 74 1.87 3.94 22.25
N VAL A 75 2.59 2.98 22.85
CA VAL A 75 3.37 1.98 22.11
C VAL A 75 2.47 1.11 21.23
N THR A 76 1.29 0.74 21.72
CA THR A 76 0.30 -0.03 20.94
C THR A 76 -0.16 0.75 19.70
N LEU A 77 -0.45 2.04 19.85
CA LEU A 77 -0.80 2.91 18.71
C LEU A 77 0.33 3.01 17.69
N LEU A 78 1.54 3.27 18.16
CA LEU A 78 2.72 3.34 17.29
C LEU A 78 2.96 2.03 16.56
N PHE A 79 2.81 0.89 17.24
CA PHE A 79 2.98 -0.42 16.65
C PHE A 79 1.94 -0.69 15.55
N ALA A 80 0.67 -0.38 15.81
CA ALA A 80 -0.40 -0.55 14.84
C ALA A 80 -0.17 0.32 13.58
N ASN A 81 0.18 1.60 13.78
CA ASN A 81 0.50 2.52 12.69
C ASN A 81 1.76 2.09 11.91
N PHE A 82 2.76 1.56 12.61
CA PHE A 82 3.96 1.02 11.98
C PHE A 82 3.65 -0.20 11.11
N ALA A 83 2.83 -1.14 11.62
CA ALA A 83 2.43 -2.32 10.86
C ALA A 83 1.65 -1.95 9.57
N GLU A 84 0.79 -0.95 9.65
CA GLU A 84 0.07 -0.42 8.49
C GLU A 84 1.03 0.28 7.51
N ALA A 85 1.93 1.14 8.01
CA ALA A 85 2.88 1.87 7.20
C ALA A 85 3.85 0.94 6.43
N ILE A 86 4.32 -0.13 7.07
CA ILE A 86 5.20 -1.12 6.41
C ILE A 86 4.47 -1.90 5.33
N ALA A 87 3.18 -2.18 5.53
CA ALA A 87 2.34 -2.83 4.54
C ALA A 87 2.11 -1.93 3.32
N GLU A 88 1.82 -0.64 3.53
CA GLU A 88 1.67 0.36 2.46
C GLU A 88 2.98 0.60 1.69
N ALA A 89 4.12 0.66 2.39
CA ALA A 89 5.44 0.84 1.78
C ALA A 89 5.78 -0.28 0.79
N ARG A 90 5.34 -1.51 1.04
CA ARG A 90 5.51 -2.64 0.12
C ARG A 90 4.70 -2.49 -1.15
N GLY A 91 3.45 -2.03 -1.05
CA GLY A 91 2.62 -1.75 -2.22
C GLY A 91 3.25 -0.68 -3.12
N LYS A 92 3.79 0.39 -2.53
CA LYS A 92 4.50 1.45 -3.27
C LYS A 92 5.77 0.94 -3.96
N ALA A 93 6.55 0.09 -3.30
CA ALA A 93 7.78 -0.42 -3.88
C ALA A 93 7.57 -1.22 -5.17
N GLN A 94 6.42 -1.88 -5.34
CA GLN A 94 6.06 -2.54 -6.59
C GLN A 94 5.77 -1.53 -7.71
N ALA A 95 5.02 -0.46 -7.42
CA ALA A 95 4.74 0.60 -8.37
C ALA A 95 6.02 1.31 -8.82
N ASP A 96 6.93 1.61 -7.87
CA ASP A 96 8.23 2.22 -8.16
C ASP A 96 9.12 1.30 -9.02
N SER A 97 9.05 -0.02 -8.81
CA SER A 97 9.78 -0.99 -9.66
C SER A 97 9.27 -0.96 -11.10
N LEU A 98 7.95 -0.93 -11.30
CA LEU A 98 7.35 -0.81 -12.64
C LEU A 98 7.71 0.52 -13.32
N ARG A 99 7.72 1.61 -12.58
CA ARG A 99 8.17 2.92 -13.09
C ARG A 99 9.61 2.91 -13.55
N LYS A 100 10.52 2.37 -12.74
CA LYS A 100 11.95 2.25 -13.09
C LYS A 100 12.14 1.44 -14.36
N THR A 101 11.44 0.31 -14.50
CA THR A 101 11.51 -0.52 -15.71
C THR A 101 11.10 0.29 -16.94
N ARG A 102 10.08 1.15 -16.82
CA ARG A 102 9.67 2.04 -17.90
C ARG A 102 10.70 3.12 -18.21
N GLU A 103 11.21 3.83 -17.21
CA GLU A 103 12.16 4.94 -17.39
C GLU A 103 13.51 4.48 -17.97
N GLU A 104 13.94 3.26 -17.66
CA GLU A 104 15.22 2.68 -18.08
C GLU A 104 15.15 2.00 -19.46
N THR A 105 13.97 1.83 -20.08
CA THR A 105 13.85 1.18 -21.39
C THR A 105 14.36 2.11 -22.49
N PRO A 106 15.45 1.78 -23.21
CA PRO A 106 15.96 2.60 -24.29
C PRO A 106 15.04 2.49 -25.52
N ALA A 107 14.75 3.61 -26.16
CA ALA A 107 13.98 3.69 -27.40
C ALA A 107 14.85 4.20 -28.56
N LYS A 108 14.94 3.44 -29.63
CA LYS A 108 15.63 3.81 -30.88
C LYS A 108 14.70 4.66 -31.72
N ARG A 109 14.55 5.98 -31.37
CA ARG A 109 13.66 6.90 -32.09
C ARG A 109 14.23 7.27 -33.44
N LEU A 110 13.39 7.20 -34.48
CA LEU A 110 13.70 7.63 -35.83
C LEU A 110 13.44 9.15 -35.96
N SER A 111 14.44 9.89 -36.42
CA SER A 111 14.32 11.33 -36.75
C SER A 111 14.87 11.52 -38.16
N GLY A 112 13.99 11.42 -39.17
CA GLY A 112 14.40 11.25 -40.57
C GLY A 112 15.19 9.94 -40.73
N ASP A 113 16.37 10.01 -41.35
CA ASP A 113 17.24 8.81 -41.56
C ASP A 113 18.17 8.50 -40.38
N LYS A 114 18.08 9.25 -39.27
CA LYS A 114 18.96 9.06 -38.13
C LYS A 114 18.22 8.38 -36.97
N ILE A 115 18.89 7.38 -36.40
CA ILE A 115 18.43 6.72 -35.17
C ILE A 115 19.01 7.45 -33.97
N LYS A 116 18.19 7.91 -33.05
CA LYS A 116 18.59 8.49 -31.77
C LYS A 116 18.06 7.62 -30.62
N VAL A 117 18.94 7.15 -29.76
CA VAL A 117 18.55 6.43 -28.55
C VAL A 117 18.12 7.46 -27.50
N VAL A 118 16.89 7.33 -27.04
CA VAL A 118 16.27 8.19 -26.00
C VAL A 118 15.59 7.28 -24.95
N PRO A 119 15.40 7.77 -23.72
CA PRO A 119 14.56 7.07 -22.74
C PRO A 119 13.11 6.94 -23.27
N SER A 120 12.44 5.85 -22.96
CA SER A 120 11.04 5.64 -23.39
C SER A 120 10.08 6.74 -22.89
N SER A 121 10.41 7.39 -21.76
CA SER A 121 9.66 8.51 -21.21
C SER A 121 9.67 9.77 -22.07
N GLU A 122 10.64 9.90 -23.00
CA GLU A 122 10.72 11.02 -23.95
C GLU A 122 9.90 10.81 -25.24
N LEU A 123 9.40 9.60 -25.47
CA LEU A 123 8.57 9.29 -26.63
C LEU A 123 7.21 10.00 -26.54
N LYS A 124 6.80 10.57 -27.67
CA LYS A 124 5.53 11.28 -27.81
C LYS A 124 4.65 10.59 -28.86
N LYS A 125 3.34 10.75 -28.74
CA LYS A 125 2.41 10.29 -29.77
C LYS A 125 2.79 10.88 -31.13
N GLY A 126 2.94 9.99 -32.13
CA GLY A 126 3.40 10.32 -33.47
C GLY A 126 4.90 10.12 -33.71
N ASP A 127 5.71 9.87 -32.68
CA ASP A 127 7.10 9.45 -32.86
C ASP A 127 7.15 8.03 -33.45
N ILE A 128 8.21 7.78 -34.24
CA ILE A 128 8.47 6.45 -34.78
C ILE A 128 9.73 5.90 -34.12
N PHE A 129 9.69 4.65 -33.68
CA PHE A 129 10.85 3.96 -33.14
C PHE A 129 11.07 2.60 -33.83
N LEU A 130 12.31 2.14 -33.75
CA LEU A 130 12.76 0.85 -34.27
C LEU A 130 12.94 -0.13 -33.11
N CYS A 131 12.43 -1.36 -33.28
CA CYS A 131 12.76 -2.48 -32.41
C CYS A 131 13.30 -3.65 -33.21
N GLU A 132 14.34 -4.27 -32.69
CA GLU A 132 15.02 -5.45 -33.24
C GLU A 132 14.86 -6.64 -32.29
N ALA A 133 15.15 -7.84 -32.78
CA ALA A 133 15.11 -9.05 -31.96
C ALA A 133 15.94 -8.88 -30.66
N GLY A 134 15.32 -9.11 -29.53
CA GLY A 134 15.89 -8.92 -28.18
C GLY A 134 15.52 -7.60 -27.50
N ASP A 135 15.05 -6.61 -28.24
CA ASP A 135 14.61 -5.31 -27.66
C ASP A 135 13.29 -5.46 -26.92
N VAL A 136 13.13 -4.63 -25.89
CA VAL A 136 11.85 -4.42 -25.22
C VAL A 136 11.15 -3.25 -25.90
N ILE A 137 9.88 -3.40 -26.24
CA ILE A 137 9.06 -2.36 -26.86
C ILE A 137 8.87 -1.21 -25.86
N PRO A 138 9.34 0.02 -26.21
CA PRO A 138 9.39 1.12 -25.23
C PRO A 138 8.07 1.83 -24.99
N ALA A 139 7.11 1.72 -25.90
CA ALA A 139 5.79 2.39 -25.83
C ALA A 139 4.72 1.65 -26.62
N ASP A 140 3.46 1.89 -26.28
CA ASP A 140 2.32 1.36 -27.04
C ASP A 140 2.25 2.03 -28.41
N GLY A 141 2.01 1.24 -29.45
CA GLY A 141 1.99 1.74 -30.79
C GLY A 141 1.43 0.76 -31.81
N GLU A 142 1.53 1.16 -33.08
CA GLU A 142 1.17 0.34 -34.23
C GLU A 142 2.38 0.10 -35.11
N ILE A 143 2.58 -1.14 -35.55
CA ILE A 143 3.60 -1.49 -36.52
C ILE A 143 3.22 -0.88 -37.86
N ILE A 144 4.09 -0.02 -38.39
CA ILE A 144 3.94 0.61 -39.69
C ILE A 144 4.77 -0.08 -40.78
N GLU A 145 5.80 -0.81 -40.38
CA GLU A 145 6.67 -1.56 -41.30
C GLU A 145 7.28 -2.76 -40.57
N GLY A 146 7.29 -3.91 -41.23
CA GLY A 146 7.89 -5.15 -40.73
C GLY A 146 6.87 -6.12 -40.13
N LEU A 147 7.41 -7.27 -39.70
CA LEU A 147 6.70 -8.36 -39.04
C LEU A 147 7.63 -8.90 -37.96
N ALA A 148 7.12 -9.23 -36.79
CA ALA A 148 7.89 -9.80 -35.70
C ALA A 148 7.07 -10.79 -34.87
N SER A 149 7.80 -11.74 -34.26
CA SER A 149 7.27 -12.54 -33.17
C SER A 149 7.53 -11.80 -31.85
N ILE A 150 6.50 -11.60 -31.06
CA ILE A 150 6.55 -10.81 -29.82
C ILE A 150 6.14 -11.69 -28.65
N ASP A 151 6.94 -11.66 -27.59
CA ASP A 151 6.63 -12.25 -26.30
C ASP A 151 5.82 -11.24 -25.48
N GLU A 152 4.54 -11.52 -25.31
CA GLU A 152 3.60 -10.72 -24.54
C GLU A 152 3.36 -11.31 -23.13
N SER A 153 4.10 -12.34 -22.73
CA SER A 153 3.89 -13.08 -21.47
C SER A 153 3.95 -12.20 -20.22
N ALA A 154 4.76 -11.15 -20.26
CA ALA A 154 4.85 -10.18 -19.16
C ALA A 154 3.56 -9.38 -18.93
N ILE A 155 2.67 -9.33 -19.94
CA ILE A 155 1.43 -8.54 -19.95
C ILE A 155 0.20 -9.44 -19.92
N THR A 156 0.15 -10.44 -20.80
CA THR A 156 -1.01 -11.33 -20.97
C THR A 156 -0.94 -12.56 -20.08
N GLY A 157 0.27 -12.91 -19.60
CA GLY A 157 0.54 -14.17 -18.88
C GLY A 157 0.66 -15.38 -19.81
N GLU A 158 0.40 -15.24 -21.12
CA GLU A 158 0.48 -16.32 -22.09
C GLU A 158 1.93 -16.50 -22.56
N SER A 159 2.45 -17.72 -22.46
CA SER A 159 3.84 -18.03 -22.82
C SER A 159 4.07 -18.20 -24.33
N ALA A 160 3.01 -18.29 -25.13
CA ALA A 160 3.12 -18.46 -26.58
C ALA A 160 3.39 -17.10 -27.26
N PRO A 161 4.47 -16.96 -28.05
CA PRO A 161 4.72 -15.75 -28.80
C PRO A 161 3.61 -15.44 -29.80
N VAL A 162 3.29 -14.16 -29.98
CA VAL A 162 2.28 -13.68 -30.92
C VAL A 162 2.96 -13.05 -32.13
N ILE A 163 2.48 -13.36 -33.33
CA ILE A 163 2.98 -12.72 -34.55
C ILE A 163 2.22 -11.40 -34.73
N ARG A 164 2.99 -10.31 -34.84
CA ARG A 164 2.51 -8.95 -35.10
C ARG A 164 3.10 -8.44 -36.43
N GLU A 165 2.28 -7.76 -37.23
CA GLU A 165 2.67 -7.33 -38.59
C GLU A 165 2.07 -5.96 -38.94
N ALA A 166 2.69 -5.26 -39.87
CA ALA A 166 2.17 -3.98 -40.34
C ALA A 166 0.85 -4.15 -41.06
N GLY A 167 -0.14 -3.36 -40.69
CA GLY A 167 -1.48 -3.33 -41.30
C GLY A 167 -2.44 -4.37 -40.73
N GLY A 168 -3.74 -4.01 -40.65
CA GLY A 168 -4.81 -4.86 -40.14
C GLY A 168 -4.86 -5.00 -38.61
N ASP A 169 -5.57 -6.03 -38.15
CA ASP A 169 -5.93 -6.22 -36.75
C ASP A 169 -4.72 -6.64 -35.85
N LYS A 170 -3.61 -7.01 -36.47
CA LYS A 170 -2.41 -7.50 -35.75
C LYS A 170 -1.27 -6.47 -35.66
N SER A 171 -1.54 -5.22 -36.01
CA SER A 171 -0.53 -4.16 -36.01
C SER A 171 -0.22 -3.57 -34.65
N SER A 172 -1.10 -3.74 -33.66
CA SER A 172 -0.96 -3.15 -32.34
C SER A 172 0.09 -3.87 -31.50
N VAL A 173 0.96 -3.09 -30.85
CA VAL A 173 1.97 -3.59 -29.91
C VAL A 173 1.90 -2.82 -28.59
N THR A 174 2.27 -3.49 -27.50
CA THR A 174 2.19 -2.96 -26.14
C THR A 174 3.59 -2.75 -25.56
N GLY A 175 3.84 -1.60 -24.97
CA GLY A 175 5.08 -1.30 -24.26
C GLY A 175 5.36 -2.28 -23.12
N GLY A 176 6.63 -2.69 -22.98
CA GLY A 176 7.04 -3.70 -21.99
C GLY A 176 7.06 -5.13 -22.51
N THR A 177 6.53 -5.40 -23.71
CA THR A 177 6.66 -6.70 -24.39
C THR A 177 8.01 -6.81 -25.08
N LYS A 178 8.45 -8.04 -25.42
CA LYS A 178 9.77 -8.29 -25.98
C LYS A 178 9.70 -8.81 -27.41
N VAL A 179 10.46 -8.19 -28.33
CA VAL A 179 10.62 -8.65 -29.70
C VAL A 179 11.53 -9.88 -29.72
N LEU A 180 11.08 -10.99 -30.32
CA LEU A 180 11.85 -12.24 -30.40
C LEU A 180 12.52 -12.44 -31.76
N SER A 181 11.93 -11.92 -32.84
CA SER A 181 12.47 -12.07 -34.20
C SER A 181 12.30 -10.79 -35.00
N ASP A 182 13.14 -10.63 -36.03
CA ASP A 182 13.03 -9.60 -37.05
C ASP A 182 13.14 -8.16 -36.54
N VAL A 183 12.76 -7.20 -37.40
CA VAL A 183 12.84 -5.77 -37.14
C VAL A 183 11.52 -5.12 -37.48
N ILE A 184 11.01 -4.30 -36.60
CA ILE A 184 9.77 -3.56 -36.78
C ILE A 184 9.96 -2.06 -36.57
N LYS A 185 9.24 -1.25 -37.36
CA LYS A 185 9.04 0.17 -37.12
C LYS A 185 7.65 0.38 -36.54
N VAL A 186 7.62 1.08 -35.42
CA VAL A 186 6.40 1.28 -34.64
C VAL A 186 6.11 2.78 -34.52
N LEU A 187 4.88 3.17 -34.83
CA LEU A 187 4.33 4.49 -34.60
C LEU A 187 3.72 4.55 -33.20
N VAL A 188 4.15 5.47 -32.35
CA VAL A 188 3.59 5.67 -31.00
C VAL A 188 2.17 6.20 -31.10
N THR A 189 1.20 5.46 -30.57
CA THR A 189 -0.23 5.83 -30.57
C THR A 189 -0.72 6.36 -29.24
N SER A 190 -0.08 5.98 -28.12
CA SER A 190 -0.43 6.41 -26.77
C SER A 190 0.17 7.78 -26.44
N ARG A 191 -0.54 8.58 -25.62
CA ARG A 191 0.02 9.78 -25.01
C ARG A 191 0.82 9.40 -23.73
N PRO A 192 1.78 10.21 -23.32
CA PRO A 192 2.40 10.04 -22.02
C PRO A 192 1.34 10.01 -20.90
N GLY A 193 1.36 8.98 -20.06
CA GLY A 193 0.35 8.77 -19.02
C GLY A 193 -0.87 7.90 -19.43
N GLU A 194 -1.03 7.59 -20.72
CA GLU A 194 -2.15 6.78 -21.22
C GLU A 194 -1.73 5.37 -21.67
N SER A 195 -0.44 5.04 -21.62
CA SER A 195 0.04 3.71 -22.00
C SER A 195 -0.54 2.61 -21.10
N PHE A 196 -0.54 1.37 -21.59
CA PHE A 196 -0.97 0.22 -20.78
C PHE A 196 -0.19 0.12 -19.47
N LEU A 197 1.13 0.32 -19.51
CA LEU A 197 1.97 0.36 -18.32
C LEU A 197 1.60 1.52 -17.39
N ASP A 198 1.29 2.70 -17.92
CA ASP A 198 0.83 3.85 -17.11
C ASP A 198 -0.49 3.54 -16.39
N LYS A 199 -1.42 2.90 -17.09
CA LYS A 199 -2.69 2.45 -16.49
C LYS A 199 -2.46 1.40 -15.41
N MET A 200 -1.56 0.45 -15.64
CA MET A 200 -1.19 -0.54 -14.61
C MET A 200 -0.55 0.13 -13.39
N ILE A 201 0.39 1.06 -13.60
CA ILE A 201 1.01 1.83 -12.51
C ILE A 201 -0.06 2.62 -11.76
N ALA A 202 -0.93 3.33 -12.47
CA ALA A 202 -2.04 4.08 -11.87
C ALA A 202 -3.02 3.19 -11.10
N LEU A 203 -3.30 1.98 -11.59
CA LEU A 203 -4.10 0.99 -10.88
C LEU A 203 -3.40 0.48 -9.62
N VAL A 204 -2.10 0.26 -9.64
CA VAL A 204 -1.32 -0.16 -8.49
C VAL A 204 -1.17 0.99 -7.48
N GLU A 205 -0.93 2.22 -7.94
CA GLU A 205 -0.81 3.42 -7.09
C GLU A 205 -2.16 3.95 -6.60
N GLY A 206 -3.16 3.95 -7.47
CA GLY A 206 -4.54 4.39 -7.19
C GLY A 206 -5.37 3.32 -6.49
N ALA A 207 -4.86 2.10 -6.41
CA ALA A 207 -5.45 1.05 -5.60
C ALA A 207 -5.24 1.37 -4.12
N SER A 208 -5.96 2.39 -3.63
CA SER A 208 -6.45 2.29 -2.27
C SER A 208 -7.21 0.96 -2.23
N ARG A 209 -6.58 -0.05 -1.65
CA ARG A 209 -7.13 -1.39 -1.57
C ARG A 209 -8.59 -1.32 -1.14
N LYS A 210 -9.51 -1.68 -2.03
CA LYS A 210 -10.91 -1.81 -1.67
C LYS A 210 -10.99 -2.91 -0.62
N LYS A 211 -11.50 -2.56 0.56
CA LYS A 211 -11.74 -3.55 1.62
C LYS A 211 -12.67 -4.63 1.07
N THR A 212 -12.36 -5.87 1.36
CA THR A 212 -13.24 -7.00 1.02
C THR A 212 -14.57 -6.88 1.78
N PRO A 213 -15.67 -7.46 1.30
CA PRO A 213 -16.94 -7.49 2.03
C PRO A 213 -16.81 -8.00 3.47
N ASN A 214 -15.97 -9.01 3.69
CA ASN A 214 -15.68 -9.57 5.01
C ASN A 214 -14.93 -8.57 5.91
N GLU A 215 -13.99 -7.81 5.37
CA GLU A 215 -13.29 -6.75 6.12
C GLU A 215 -14.24 -5.61 6.50
N ILE A 216 -15.18 -5.26 5.62
CA ILE A 216 -16.21 -4.25 5.90
C ILE A 216 -17.13 -4.76 7.02
N ALA A 217 -17.63 -5.99 6.91
CA ALA A 217 -18.50 -6.59 7.91
C ALA A 217 -17.80 -6.67 9.28
N LEU A 218 -16.53 -7.10 9.31
CA LEU A 218 -15.74 -7.15 10.53
C LEU A 218 -15.49 -5.76 11.12
N THR A 219 -15.22 -4.75 10.28
CA THR A 219 -15.05 -3.36 10.75
C THR A 219 -16.34 -2.83 11.40
N ILE A 220 -17.50 -3.11 10.82
CA ILE A 220 -18.81 -2.72 11.37
C ILE A 220 -19.05 -3.43 12.70
N LEU A 221 -18.81 -4.74 12.78
CA LEU A 221 -18.97 -5.53 14.00
C LEU A 221 -18.06 -5.00 15.12
N LEU A 222 -16.80 -4.73 14.83
CA LEU A 222 -15.83 -4.21 15.79
C LEU A 222 -16.21 -2.79 16.26
N ALA A 223 -16.71 -1.94 15.35
CA ALA A 223 -17.22 -0.61 15.71
C ALA A 223 -18.44 -0.72 16.64
N GLY A 224 -19.35 -1.66 16.37
CA GLY A 224 -20.49 -1.95 17.24
C GLY A 224 -20.06 -2.42 18.63
N PHE A 225 -19.11 -3.35 18.73
CA PHE A 225 -18.56 -3.77 20.03
C PHE A 225 -17.88 -2.62 20.76
N THR A 226 -17.10 -1.79 20.04
CA THR A 226 -16.47 -0.62 20.65
C THR A 226 -17.50 0.30 21.29
N LEU A 227 -18.60 0.58 20.58
CA LEU A 227 -19.69 1.41 21.12
C LEU A 227 -20.31 0.79 22.38
N VAL A 228 -20.61 -0.52 22.35
CA VAL A 228 -21.17 -1.22 23.51
C VAL A 228 -20.21 -1.14 24.70
N PHE A 229 -18.91 -1.37 24.48
CA PHE A 229 -17.91 -1.32 25.55
C PHE A 229 -17.69 0.08 26.11
N VAL A 230 -17.78 1.13 25.27
CA VAL A 230 -17.80 2.52 25.76
C VAL A 230 -18.97 2.74 26.71
N ILE A 231 -20.20 2.34 26.33
CA ILE A 231 -21.37 2.47 27.14
C ILE A 231 -21.19 1.73 28.48
N VAL A 232 -20.74 0.48 28.43
CA VAL A 232 -20.51 -0.33 29.64
C VAL A 232 -19.50 0.34 30.57
N CYS A 233 -18.32 0.74 30.06
CA CYS A 233 -17.28 1.35 30.88
C CYS A 233 -17.74 2.73 31.48
N VAL A 234 -18.44 3.53 30.70
CA VAL A 234 -18.96 4.83 31.20
C VAL A 234 -20.03 4.64 32.26
N THR A 235 -20.91 3.67 32.10
CA THR A 235 -21.98 3.40 33.10
C THR A 235 -21.46 2.67 34.33
N LEU A 236 -20.34 1.93 34.21
CA LEU A 236 -19.81 1.18 35.36
C LEU A 236 -19.34 2.08 36.51
N LYS A 237 -18.82 3.28 36.21
CA LYS A 237 -18.40 4.20 37.28
C LYS A 237 -19.55 4.66 38.20
N PRO A 238 -20.66 5.22 37.71
CA PRO A 238 -21.77 5.62 38.61
C PRO A 238 -22.38 4.42 39.32
N PHE A 239 -22.39 3.22 38.74
CA PHE A 239 -22.84 2.01 39.46
C PHE A 239 -21.92 1.64 40.61
N ALA A 240 -20.61 1.73 40.39
CA ALA A 240 -19.62 1.48 41.43
C ALA A 240 -19.73 2.50 42.57
N ASP A 241 -19.81 3.78 42.21
CA ASP A 241 -19.97 4.87 43.19
C ASP A 241 -21.26 4.68 44.03
N TYR A 242 -22.37 4.28 43.39
CA TYR A 242 -23.63 3.96 44.09
C TYR A 242 -23.49 2.78 45.06
N SER A 243 -22.71 1.75 44.70
CA SER A 243 -22.48 0.58 45.57
C SER A 243 -21.38 0.82 46.61
N GLY A 244 -20.84 2.01 46.72
CA GLY A 244 -19.76 2.36 47.65
C GLY A 244 -18.36 1.88 47.25
N ALA A 245 -18.19 1.40 46.02
CA ALA A 245 -16.91 1.00 45.47
C ALA A 245 -16.27 2.16 44.70
N THR A 246 -15.02 2.45 44.97
CA THR A 246 -14.24 3.46 44.22
C THR A 246 -13.47 2.81 43.08
N ILE A 247 -13.73 3.23 41.84
CA ILE A 247 -13.01 2.78 40.65
C ILE A 247 -12.29 3.98 40.03
N ALA A 248 -10.96 3.89 39.92
CA ALA A 248 -10.14 4.90 39.24
C ALA A 248 -10.45 4.91 37.74
N VAL A 249 -10.47 6.11 37.14
CA VAL A 249 -10.72 6.26 35.69
C VAL A 249 -9.67 5.51 34.85
N GLY A 250 -8.41 5.50 35.28
CA GLY A 250 -7.37 4.72 34.61
C GLY A 250 -7.68 3.23 34.55
N SER A 251 -8.29 2.66 35.59
CA SER A 251 -8.71 1.24 35.59
C SER A 251 -9.87 0.97 34.61
N LEU A 252 -10.82 1.91 34.47
CA LEU A 252 -11.88 1.80 33.48
C LEU A 252 -11.34 1.89 32.05
N ILE A 253 -10.35 2.75 31.81
CA ILE A 253 -9.65 2.85 30.53
C ILE A 253 -8.92 1.55 30.22
N ALA A 254 -8.19 0.96 31.19
CA ALA A 254 -7.55 -0.31 31.03
C ALA A 254 -8.55 -1.43 30.67
N LEU A 255 -9.67 -1.50 31.38
CA LEU A 255 -10.75 -2.43 31.11
C LEU A 255 -11.30 -2.24 29.69
N PHE A 256 -11.59 -1.01 29.31
CA PHE A 256 -12.12 -0.66 27.98
C PHE A 256 -11.20 -1.14 26.87
N VAL A 257 -9.89 -0.85 26.96
CA VAL A 257 -8.90 -1.26 25.94
C VAL A 257 -8.72 -2.78 25.92
N CYS A 258 -8.81 -3.46 27.06
CA CYS A 258 -8.81 -4.92 27.11
C CYS A 258 -10.03 -5.56 26.43
N LEU A 259 -11.18 -4.92 26.48
CA LEU A 259 -12.41 -5.40 25.84
C LEU A 259 -12.39 -5.20 24.32
N ILE A 260 -11.76 -4.14 23.83
CA ILE A 260 -11.67 -3.86 22.39
C ILE A 260 -10.63 -4.79 21.76
N PRO A 261 -10.96 -5.51 20.69
CA PRO A 261 -9.98 -6.32 19.94
C PRO A 261 -9.08 -5.42 19.06
N THR A 262 -8.24 -4.60 19.72
CA THR A 262 -7.35 -3.61 19.09
C THR A 262 -6.39 -4.23 18.08
N THR A 263 -5.91 -5.45 18.36
CA THR A 263 -5.01 -6.20 17.46
C THR A 263 -5.68 -6.51 16.12
N ILE A 264 -6.96 -6.87 16.12
CA ILE A 264 -7.71 -7.10 14.88
C ILE A 264 -7.91 -5.78 14.14
N GLY A 265 -8.34 -4.73 14.85
CA GLY A 265 -8.57 -3.41 14.27
C GLY A 265 -7.31 -2.78 13.66
N GLY A 266 -6.15 -2.93 14.33
CA GLY A 266 -4.88 -2.40 13.87
C GLY A 266 -4.19 -3.23 12.78
N LEU A 267 -4.31 -4.56 12.82
CA LEU A 267 -3.56 -5.44 11.92
C LEU A 267 -4.37 -5.95 10.72
N LEU A 268 -5.71 -5.74 10.68
CA LEU A 268 -6.57 -6.29 9.63
C LEU A 268 -6.10 -5.89 8.23
N SER A 269 -5.78 -4.62 8.02
CA SER A 269 -5.27 -4.10 6.76
C SER A 269 -3.89 -4.70 6.42
N ALA A 270 -2.99 -4.78 7.41
CA ALA A 270 -1.65 -5.33 7.24
C ALA A 270 -1.67 -6.82 6.87
N ILE A 271 -2.53 -7.62 7.50
CA ILE A 271 -2.69 -9.06 7.20
C ILE A 271 -3.18 -9.25 5.78
N GLY A 272 -4.15 -8.46 5.34
CA GLY A 272 -4.68 -8.54 4.00
C GLY A 272 -3.65 -8.19 2.92
N ILE A 273 -2.81 -7.16 3.15
CA ILE A 273 -1.73 -6.79 2.22
C ILE A 273 -0.66 -7.89 2.19
N ALA A 274 -0.28 -8.45 3.33
CA ALA A 274 0.68 -9.55 3.41
C ALA A 274 0.16 -10.84 2.72
N GLY A 275 -1.14 -11.11 2.81
CA GLY A 275 -1.80 -12.23 2.10
C GLY A 275 -1.72 -12.05 0.58
N MET A 276 -2.03 -10.85 0.09
CA MET A 276 -1.96 -10.51 -1.33
C MET A 276 -0.51 -10.59 -1.88
N ASP A 277 0.49 -10.10 -1.15
CA ASP A 277 1.91 -10.22 -1.54
C ASP A 277 2.33 -11.69 -1.69
N ARG A 278 1.85 -12.58 -0.80
CA ARG A 278 2.13 -14.03 -0.92
C ARG A 278 1.46 -14.66 -2.14
N ALA A 279 0.22 -14.32 -2.44
CA ALA A 279 -0.49 -14.82 -3.60
C ALA A 279 0.21 -14.39 -4.90
N LEU A 280 0.57 -13.11 -5.02
CA LEU A 280 1.33 -12.59 -6.17
C LEU A 280 2.68 -13.28 -6.36
N ARG A 281 3.41 -13.58 -5.28
CA ARG A 281 4.69 -14.34 -5.36
C ARG A 281 4.51 -15.79 -5.76
N ALA A 282 3.35 -16.36 -5.49
CA ALA A 282 2.99 -17.73 -5.87
C ALA A 282 2.39 -17.82 -7.28
N ASN A 283 2.28 -16.70 -8.02
CA ASN A 283 1.60 -16.59 -9.32
C ASN A 283 0.14 -17.09 -9.28
N VAL A 284 -0.57 -16.78 -8.21
CA VAL A 284 -1.99 -17.08 -8.00
C VAL A 284 -2.81 -15.80 -8.09
#